data_1197e81f7a290d4a580cdbec1f778588
#
_entry.id   1197e81f7a290d4a580cdbec1f778588
#
_cell.length_a   1.000
_cell.length_b   1.000
_cell.length_c   1.000
_cell.angle_alpha   90.00
_cell.angle_beta   90.00
_cell.angle_gamma   90.00
#
_symmetry.space_group_name_H-M   'P 1'
#
loop_
_entity.id
_entity.type
_entity.pdbx_description
1 polymer ?
#
loop_
_entity_poly.entity_id
_entity_poly.type
_entity_poly.pdbx_seq_one_letter_code
_entity_poly.pdbx_strand_id
1 'polypeptide(L)'
;MSASQDKKRRSDERVLGTERRQVASQKEAKERKQSKIKWTVGTVIVVLLVVAILLGNSSLFYTARPALQVGDVKYSSAEVNYAYRTAYLSFCNQYSSILSSIGFDTRKALDEQKCTISEDFDTWDDYFKDAAKQNLVQVTALCDAAKKAGITLDEDDQHEVDEQFSYIELSAKQYKYSSVSKYLQAVYGNGVTKKVARHMLELSQLASKYSQQQYNSYTYTDEQIAENYAENKNSYDVFNYQYYLVQAATEETTGADGNTSTATTDATMAVAKATADKIAAATHDADSFAAAVTANVPATTAADGKTTTPSVTSNTNAKGSSVSSAPYAEWLYSAERTANNVTVVEQENTGYYVVLFQSRDDNSYHTVSARHILIKAADSDNDGTYSDDDKQKAKASIDDVYERWMQSDQTEDDFAQLANSFSQDSGSNTKGGLYEHIYKGQMVQEFNDFCFDPARKPGDVGMVFNESDSYCGYHLVYFVGQGERYCDYLADQALRSADFEKWESTFFDDWSATELNGMKYVG
;
A
#
# COMPACT_ATOMS: atom_id res chain seq x y z
N MET A 1 -41.84 -80.61 70.96
CA MET A 1 -41.42 -79.22 70.91
C MET A 1 -42.65 -78.33 70.56
N SER A 2 -42.88 -77.31 71.33
CA SER A 2 -44.09 -76.59 71.47
C SER A 2 -44.39 -75.66 70.31
N ALA A 3 -45.58 -75.62 69.79
CA ALA A 3 -46.10 -74.71 68.76
C ALA A 3 -45.83 -73.22 69.05
N SER A 4 -45.45 -72.87 70.30
CA SER A 4 -45.04 -71.54 70.71
C SER A 4 -43.65 -71.15 70.27
N GLN A 5 -42.72 -72.10 70.14
CA GLN A 5 -41.37 -71.82 69.69
C GLN A 5 -41.28 -71.62 68.21
N ASP A 6 -42.11 -72.37 67.45
CA ASP A 6 -42.22 -72.17 65.96
C ASP A 6 -42.84 -70.86 65.58
N LYS A 7 -43.84 -70.40 66.39
CA LYS A 7 -44.50 -69.09 66.16
C LYS A 7 -43.56 -67.92 66.41
N LYS A 8 -42.69 -68.05 67.49
CA LYS A 8 -41.70 -67.04 67.80
C LYS A 8 -40.57 -66.98 66.72
N ARG A 9 -40.08 -68.18 66.28
CA ARG A 9 -39.06 -68.24 65.20
C ARG A 9 -39.55 -67.67 63.89
N ARG A 10 -40.83 -67.90 63.51
CA ARG A 10 -41.45 -67.29 62.33
C ARG A 10 -41.68 -65.79 62.45
N SER A 11 -41.93 -65.30 63.66
CA SER A 11 -42.04 -63.88 63.98
C SER A 11 -40.66 -63.20 63.86
N ASP A 12 -39.58 -63.81 64.42
CA ASP A 12 -38.21 -63.27 64.39
C ASP A 12 -37.65 -63.32 62.97
N GLU A 13 -37.93 -64.39 62.19
CA GLU A 13 -37.58 -64.44 60.75
C GLU A 13 -38.33 -63.39 59.90
N ARG A 14 -39.58 -63.03 60.21
CA ARG A 14 -40.34 -61.93 59.56
C ARG A 14 -39.75 -60.58 59.91
N VAL A 15 -39.38 -60.34 61.15
CA VAL A 15 -38.77 -59.05 61.59
C VAL A 15 -37.39 -58.91 60.94
N LEU A 16 -36.56 -59.93 60.98
CA LEU A 16 -35.26 -59.94 60.26
C LEU A 16 -35.40 -59.75 58.76
N GLY A 17 -36.44 -60.34 58.15
CA GLY A 17 -36.74 -60.14 56.72
C GLY A 17 -37.18 -58.71 56.40
N THR A 18 -37.91 -58.06 57.32
CA THR A 18 -38.37 -56.67 57.16
C THR A 18 -37.19 -55.70 57.35
N GLU A 19 -36.36 -55.91 58.36
CA GLU A 19 -35.13 -55.10 58.57
C GLU A 19 -34.17 -55.21 57.41
N ARG A 20 -33.91 -56.41 56.88
CA ARG A 20 -33.09 -56.61 55.70
C ARG A 20 -33.65 -55.88 54.47
N ARG A 21 -34.95 -55.88 54.25
CA ARG A 21 -35.61 -55.13 53.16
C ARG A 21 -35.49 -53.63 53.38
N GLN A 22 -35.62 -53.12 54.60
CA GLN A 22 -35.46 -51.69 54.90
C GLN A 22 -34.01 -51.24 54.69
N VAL A 23 -33.02 -52.02 55.14
CA VAL A 23 -31.60 -51.73 54.91
C VAL A 23 -31.25 -51.76 53.41
N ALA A 24 -31.80 -52.75 52.64
CA ALA A 24 -31.60 -52.81 51.19
C ALA A 24 -32.22 -51.61 50.49
N SER A 25 -33.47 -51.22 50.84
CA SER A 25 -34.14 -50.05 50.25
C SER A 25 -33.45 -48.72 50.60
N GLN A 26 -32.89 -48.58 51.82
CA GLN A 26 -32.12 -47.42 52.20
C GLN A 26 -30.77 -47.36 51.45
N LYS A 27 -30.13 -48.51 51.24
CA LYS A 27 -28.90 -48.61 50.43
C LYS A 27 -29.17 -48.25 48.96
N GLU A 28 -30.21 -48.81 48.37
CA GLU A 28 -30.64 -48.43 47.01
C GLU A 28 -31.02 -46.96 46.88
N ALA A 29 -31.72 -46.40 47.84
CA ALA A 29 -32.08 -44.98 47.86
C ALA A 29 -30.84 -44.09 47.97
N LYS A 30 -29.83 -44.51 48.78
CA LYS A 30 -28.53 -43.80 48.90
C LYS A 30 -27.72 -43.91 47.62
N GLU A 31 -27.66 -45.08 46.98
CA GLU A 31 -26.99 -45.30 45.70
C GLU A 31 -27.67 -44.50 44.57
N ARG A 32 -28.98 -44.47 44.51
CA ARG A 32 -29.74 -43.63 43.54
C ARG A 32 -29.52 -42.15 43.75
N LYS A 33 -29.42 -41.71 45.02
CA LYS A 33 -29.11 -40.32 45.37
C LYS A 33 -27.67 -39.97 44.98
N GLN A 34 -26.74 -40.84 45.25
CA GLN A 34 -25.32 -40.66 44.84
C GLN A 34 -25.18 -40.69 43.31
N SER A 35 -25.86 -41.59 42.62
CA SER A 35 -25.87 -41.63 41.15
C SER A 35 -26.46 -40.34 40.55
N LYS A 36 -27.60 -39.84 41.07
CA LYS A 36 -28.16 -38.56 40.66
C LYS A 36 -27.19 -37.41 40.87
N ILE A 37 -26.53 -37.34 42.03
CA ILE A 37 -25.51 -36.30 42.32
C ILE A 37 -24.36 -36.39 41.31
N LYS A 38 -23.83 -37.60 41.07
CA LYS A 38 -22.74 -37.79 40.08
C LYS A 38 -23.16 -37.37 38.67
N TRP A 39 -24.38 -37.72 38.27
CA TRP A 39 -24.93 -37.29 36.97
C TRP A 39 -25.12 -35.78 36.90
N THR A 40 -25.64 -35.15 37.94
CA THR A 40 -25.82 -33.69 37.99
C THR A 40 -24.46 -32.98 37.95
N VAL A 41 -23.48 -33.43 38.74
CA VAL A 41 -22.11 -32.86 38.72
C VAL A 41 -21.47 -33.05 37.35
N GLY A 42 -21.58 -34.26 36.76
CA GLY A 42 -21.09 -34.51 35.38
C GLY A 42 -21.72 -33.58 34.34
N THR A 43 -23.04 -33.39 34.41
CA THR A 43 -23.74 -32.47 33.49
C THR A 43 -23.29 -31.02 33.66
N VAL A 44 -23.14 -30.56 34.91
CA VAL A 44 -22.63 -29.22 35.23
C VAL A 44 -21.22 -29.01 34.66
N ILE A 45 -20.34 -29.99 34.83
CA ILE A 45 -18.97 -29.93 34.29
C ILE A 45 -19.01 -29.85 32.75
N VAL A 46 -19.84 -30.67 32.09
CA VAL A 46 -19.97 -30.64 30.63
C VAL A 46 -20.51 -29.29 30.17
N VAL A 47 -21.53 -28.75 30.83
CA VAL A 47 -22.05 -27.41 30.50
C VAL A 47 -21.00 -26.34 30.71
N LEU A 48 -20.24 -26.37 31.79
CA LEU A 48 -19.14 -25.42 32.05
C LEU A 48 -18.03 -25.53 30.97
N LEU A 49 -17.69 -26.75 30.55
CA LEU A 49 -16.72 -26.96 29.47
C LEU A 49 -17.24 -26.40 28.12
N VAL A 50 -18.50 -26.67 27.79
CA VAL A 50 -19.13 -26.13 26.58
C VAL A 50 -19.17 -24.61 26.63
N VAL A 51 -19.55 -24.02 27.77
CA VAL A 51 -19.53 -22.55 27.96
C VAL A 51 -18.11 -22.01 27.85
N ALA A 52 -17.12 -22.68 28.43
CA ALA A 52 -15.71 -22.27 28.33
C ALA A 52 -15.19 -22.31 26.88
N ILE A 53 -15.57 -23.35 26.10
CA ILE A 53 -15.23 -23.45 24.66
C ILE A 53 -15.92 -22.35 23.86
N LEU A 54 -17.21 -22.09 24.11
CA LEU A 54 -17.97 -21.04 23.42
C LEU A 54 -17.42 -19.66 23.75
N LEU A 55 -17.05 -19.40 25.00
CA LEU A 55 -16.43 -18.14 25.42
C LEU A 55 -15.02 -18.01 24.85
N GLY A 56 -14.21 -19.08 24.84
CA GLY A 56 -12.86 -19.09 24.30
C GLY A 56 -12.78 -18.80 22.81
N ASN A 57 -13.84 -19.18 22.05
CA ASN A 57 -13.96 -18.89 20.63
C ASN A 57 -14.80 -17.63 20.32
N SER A 58 -15.27 -16.92 21.34
CA SER A 58 -16.08 -15.71 21.15
C SER A 58 -15.19 -14.48 20.98
N SER A 59 -15.67 -13.50 20.19
CA SER A 59 -15.01 -12.20 20.07
C SER A 59 -14.83 -11.50 21.43
N LEU A 60 -15.73 -11.75 22.40
CA LEU A 60 -15.65 -11.23 23.77
C LEU A 60 -14.37 -11.67 24.48
N PHE A 61 -13.90 -12.88 24.22
CA PHE A 61 -12.66 -13.38 24.83
C PHE A 61 -11.44 -12.54 24.43
N TYR A 62 -11.35 -12.18 23.15
CA TYR A 62 -10.23 -11.40 22.59
C TYR A 62 -10.36 -9.91 22.88
N THR A 63 -11.57 -9.35 22.83
CA THR A 63 -11.82 -7.92 23.10
C THR A 63 -11.71 -7.56 24.58
N ALA A 64 -11.91 -8.51 25.51
CA ALA A 64 -11.79 -8.28 26.95
C ALA A 64 -10.36 -8.46 27.50
N ARG A 65 -9.40 -8.93 26.69
CA ARG A 65 -8.05 -9.24 27.15
C ARG A 65 -7.06 -8.20 26.63
N PRO A 66 -6.45 -7.39 27.52
CA PRO A 66 -5.41 -6.48 27.12
C PRO A 66 -4.15 -7.25 26.69
N ALA A 67 -3.66 -6.95 25.49
CA ALA A 67 -2.48 -7.57 24.89
C ALA A 67 -1.29 -6.62 24.84
N LEU A 68 -1.53 -5.33 24.69
CA LEU A 68 -0.49 -4.32 24.60
C LEU A 68 -0.90 -3.08 25.40
N GLN A 69 0.08 -2.41 26.01
CA GLN A 69 -0.10 -1.09 26.62
C GLN A 69 0.92 -0.13 26.03
N VAL A 70 0.45 1.03 25.57
CA VAL A 70 1.26 2.14 25.07
C VAL A 70 0.84 3.40 25.83
N GLY A 71 1.73 3.95 26.64
CA GLY A 71 1.35 5.01 27.58
C GLY A 71 0.19 4.58 28.46
N ASP A 72 -0.88 5.36 28.48
CA ASP A 72 -2.11 5.08 29.23
C ASP A 72 -3.12 4.23 28.45
N VAL A 73 -2.88 3.96 27.15
CA VAL A 73 -3.80 3.22 26.27
C VAL A 73 -3.52 1.73 26.35
N LYS A 74 -4.58 0.93 26.51
CA LYS A 74 -4.51 -0.53 26.47
C LYS A 74 -5.27 -1.06 25.27
N TYR A 75 -4.57 -1.81 24.45
CA TYR A 75 -5.12 -2.51 23.30
C TYR A 75 -5.46 -3.95 23.66
N SER A 76 -6.65 -4.38 23.30
CA SER A 76 -7.09 -5.77 23.43
C SER A 76 -6.38 -6.69 22.44
N SER A 77 -6.41 -8.01 22.68
CA SER A 77 -5.89 -8.99 21.70
C SER A 77 -6.54 -8.86 20.32
N ALA A 78 -7.80 -8.43 20.24
CA ALA A 78 -8.49 -8.23 18.98
C ALA A 78 -7.94 -7.01 18.20
N GLU A 79 -7.63 -5.90 18.87
CA GLU A 79 -7.04 -4.72 18.26
C GLU A 79 -5.61 -4.97 17.81
N VAL A 80 -4.82 -5.68 18.62
CA VAL A 80 -3.46 -6.09 18.23
C VAL A 80 -3.50 -7.09 17.06
N ASN A 81 -4.46 -8.02 17.02
CA ASN A 81 -4.67 -8.90 15.86
C ASN A 81 -4.97 -8.10 14.59
N TYR A 82 -5.80 -7.06 14.67
CA TYR A 82 -6.06 -6.18 13.54
C TYR A 82 -4.76 -5.54 13.02
N ALA A 83 -3.96 -4.94 13.90
CA ALA A 83 -2.67 -4.33 13.54
C ALA A 83 -1.68 -5.36 12.96
N TYR A 84 -1.56 -6.52 13.60
CA TYR A 84 -0.70 -7.63 13.16
C TYR A 84 -1.05 -8.10 11.73
N ARG A 85 -2.34 -8.35 11.48
CA ARG A 85 -2.79 -8.79 10.16
C ARG A 85 -2.71 -7.68 9.11
N THR A 86 -2.91 -6.42 9.50
CA THR A 86 -2.69 -5.28 8.61
C THR A 86 -1.23 -5.19 8.19
N ALA A 87 -0.27 -5.33 9.13
CA ALA A 87 1.15 -5.36 8.81
C ALA A 87 1.51 -6.52 7.86
N TYR A 88 0.98 -7.72 8.13
CA TYR A 88 1.15 -8.89 7.25
C TYR A 88 0.61 -8.65 5.85
N LEU A 89 -0.62 -8.14 5.72
CA LEU A 89 -1.25 -7.91 4.42
C LEU A 89 -0.52 -6.82 3.63
N SER A 90 -0.11 -5.74 4.29
CA SER A 90 0.67 -4.67 3.67
C SER A 90 2.01 -5.18 3.16
N PHE A 91 2.71 -5.99 3.94
CA PHE A 91 3.96 -6.63 3.55
C PHE A 91 3.77 -7.55 2.34
N CYS A 92 2.77 -8.43 2.36
CA CYS A 92 2.47 -9.32 1.26
C CYS A 92 2.12 -8.58 -0.04
N ASN A 93 1.41 -7.46 0.06
CA ASN A 93 1.07 -6.64 -1.10
C ASN A 93 2.31 -5.91 -1.66
N GLN A 94 3.09 -5.28 -0.79
CA GLN A 94 4.28 -4.51 -1.17
C GLN A 94 5.36 -5.38 -1.81
N TYR A 95 5.60 -6.57 -1.26
CA TYR A 95 6.66 -7.48 -1.69
C TYR A 95 6.17 -8.67 -2.51
N SER A 96 4.94 -8.59 -3.07
CA SER A 96 4.29 -9.71 -3.77
C SER A 96 5.16 -10.41 -4.82
N SER A 97 5.99 -9.66 -5.55
CA SER A 97 6.87 -10.19 -6.61
C SER A 97 8.11 -10.92 -6.09
N ILE A 98 8.52 -10.70 -4.83
CA ILE A 98 9.77 -11.23 -4.28
C ILE A 98 9.57 -12.14 -3.06
N LEU A 99 8.35 -12.40 -2.61
CA LEU A 99 8.07 -13.21 -1.41
C LEU A 99 8.79 -14.55 -1.44
N SER A 100 8.75 -15.27 -2.58
CA SER A 100 9.42 -16.56 -2.71
C SER A 100 10.94 -16.46 -2.68
N SER A 101 11.52 -15.39 -3.21
CA SER A 101 12.98 -15.18 -3.24
C SER A 101 13.53 -14.84 -1.84
N ILE A 102 12.73 -14.22 -0.99
CA ILE A 102 13.06 -13.99 0.42
C ILE A 102 12.66 -15.15 1.34
N GLY A 103 12.26 -16.31 0.79
CA GLY A 103 11.92 -17.51 1.54
C GLY A 103 10.61 -17.44 2.32
N PHE A 104 9.72 -16.51 1.98
CA PHE A 104 8.42 -16.34 2.64
C PHE A 104 7.32 -17.11 1.89
N ASP A 105 6.63 -18.04 2.59
CA ASP A 105 5.54 -18.84 2.04
C ASP A 105 4.21 -18.50 2.74
N THR A 106 3.32 -17.82 2.04
CA THR A 106 2.00 -17.41 2.57
C THR A 106 1.07 -18.56 2.96
N ARG A 107 1.43 -19.81 2.60
CA ARG A 107 0.65 -21.03 2.91
C ARG A 107 1.09 -21.71 4.20
N LYS A 108 2.23 -21.33 4.76
CA LYS A 108 2.76 -21.88 6.02
C LYS A 108 2.44 -20.98 7.20
N ALA A 109 2.35 -21.56 8.38
CA ALA A 109 2.22 -20.78 9.62
C ALA A 109 3.45 -19.89 9.83
N LEU A 110 3.26 -18.67 10.31
CA LEU A 110 4.32 -17.66 10.42
C LEU A 110 5.32 -17.98 11.53
N ASP A 111 4.87 -18.67 12.59
CA ASP A 111 5.70 -19.18 13.71
C ASP A 111 6.56 -20.39 13.33
N GLU A 112 6.26 -21.04 12.22
CA GLU A 112 7.05 -22.17 11.67
C GLU A 112 8.07 -21.72 10.61
N GLN A 113 8.13 -20.45 10.27
CA GLN A 113 9.01 -19.91 9.23
C GLN A 113 10.05 -18.97 9.84
N LYS A 114 11.33 -19.25 9.58
CA LYS A 114 12.43 -18.35 9.96
C LYS A 114 12.28 -16.99 9.26
N CYS A 115 12.45 -15.90 10.01
CA CYS A 115 12.58 -14.58 9.42
C CYS A 115 13.91 -14.50 8.65
N THR A 116 13.87 -14.12 7.37
CA THR A 116 15.05 -14.11 6.49
C THR A 116 15.54 -12.71 6.15
N ILE A 117 14.77 -11.67 6.52
CA ILE A 117 15.09 -10.28 6.22
C ILE A 117 15.67 -9.51 7.41
N SER A 118 15.66 -10.10 8.61
CA SER A 118 16.27 -9.54 9.81
C SER A 118 16.76 -10.67 10.72
N GLU A 119 17.89 -10.45 11.38
CA GLU A 119 18.45 -11.35 12.39
C GLU A 119 17.87 -11.08 13.80
N ASP A 120 17.12 -9.99 13.96
CA ASP A 120 16.50 -9.61 15.23
C ASP A 120 15.28 -10.47 15.58
N PHE A 121 14.73 -11.20 14.61
CA PHE A 121 13.53 -12.01 14.75
C PHE A 121 13.78 -13.46 14.36
N ASP A 122 13.39 -14.38 15.23
CA ASP A 122 13.53 -15.82 14.96
C ASP A 122 12.53 -16.27 13.88
N THR A 123 11.30 -15.78 13.94
CA THR A 123 10.21 -16.16 13.04
C THR A 123 9.55 -14.95 12.38
N TRP A 124 8.83 -15.20 11.28
CA TRP A 124 7.97 -14.18 10.66
C TRP A 124 6.83 -13.75 11.59
N ASP A 125 6.38 -14.61 12.49
CA ASP A 125 5.39 -14.26 13.51
C ASP A 125 5.94 -13.20 14.48
N ASP A 126 7.18 -13.35 14.95
CA ASP A 126 7.85 -12.37 15.79
C ASP A 126 8.01 -11.02 15.07
N TYR A 127 8.41 -11.05 13.80
CA TYR A 127 8.52 -9.85 12.96
C TYR A 127 7.20 -9.09 12.86
N PHE A 128 6.09 -9.76 12.52
CA PHE A 128 4.80 -9.09 12.39
C PHE A 128 4.20 -8.67 13.72
N LYS A 129 4.49 -9.37 14.82
CA LYS A 129 4.13 -8.93 16.17
C LYS A 129 4.84 -7.65 16.54
N ASP A 130 6.13 -7.54 16.21
CA ASP A 130 6.89 -6.31 16.43
C ASP A 130 6.40 -5.18 15.55
N ALA A 131 6.17 -5.42 14.26
CA ALA A 131 5.59 -4.43 13.36
C ALA A 131 4.24 -3.89 13.85
N ALA A 132 3.38 -4.76 14.40
CA ALA A 132 2.13 -4.36 15.03
C ALA A 132 2.36 -3.49 16.29
N LYS A 133 3.34 -3.85 17.12
CA LYS A 133 3.70 -3.04 18.30
C LYS A 133 4.17 -1.65 17.90
N GLN A 134 5.08 -1.56 16.95
CA GLN A 134 5.60 -0.28 16.46
C GLN A 134 4.49 0.60 15.86
N ASN A 135 3.63 0.01 15.03
CA ASN A 135 2.48 0.73 14.47
C ASN A 135 1.56 1.29 15.58
N LEU A 136 1.22 0.49 16.59
CA LEU A 136 0.36 0.94 17.68
C LEU A 136 1.05 1.98 18.58
N VAL A 137 2.38 1.94 18.74
CA VAL A 137 3.15 3.00 19.40
C VAL A 137 3.00 4.30 18.61
N GLN A 138 3.25 4.28 17.31
CA GLN A 138 3.15 5.47 16.46
C GLN A 138 1.73 6.06 16.45
N VAL A 139 0.73 5.22 16.20
CA VAL A 139 -0.68 5.65 16.20
C VAL A 139 -1.08 6.26 17.55
N THR A 140 -0.67 5.63 18.68
CA THR A 140 -1.00 6.15 20.01
C THR A 140 -0.36 7.51 20.27
N ALA A 141 0.93 7.65 19.94
CA ALA A 141 1.68 8.90 20.11
C ALA A 141 1.06 10.06 19.31
N LEU A 142 0.73 9.79 18.03
CA LEU A 142 0.10 10.76 17.14
C LEU A 142 -1.32 11.15 17.61
N CYS A 143 -2.12 10.16 18.04
CA CYS A 143 -3.45 10.42 18.59
C CYS A 143 -3.41 11.20 19.92
N ASP A 144 -2.42 10.97 20.77
CA ASP A 144 -2.21 11.73 22.00
C ASP A 144 -1.82 13.17 21.68
N ALA A 145 -0.94 13.37 20.71
CA ALA A 145 -0.55 14.69 20.23
C ALA A 145 -1.73 15.44 19.57
N ALA A 146 -2.52 14.75 18.73
CA ALA A 146 -3.75 15.28 18.16
C ALA A 146 -4.70 15.77 19.25
N LYS A 147 -4.95 14.95 20.26
CA LYS A 147 -5.81 15.29 21.40
C LYS A 147 -5.29 16.51 22.17
N LYS A 148 -3.98 16.59 22.42
CA LYS A 148 -3.34 17.75 23.10
C LYS A 148 -3.46 19.02 22.25
N ALA A 149 -3.43 18.91 20.94
CA ALA A 149 -3.63 20.01 19.99
C ALA A 149 -5.12 20.36 19.76
N GLY A 150 -6.07 19.61 20.35
CA GLY A 150 -7.51 19.83 20.16
C GLY A 150 -8.01 19.37 18.78
N ILE A 151 -7.25 18.53 18.08
CA ILE A 151 -7.61 17.98 16.76
C ILE A 151 -8.55 16.79 16.95
N THR A 152 -9.63 16.77 16.20
CA THR A 152 -10.63 15.71 16.17
C THR A 152 -11.00 15.38 14.72
N LEU A 153 -11.58 14.22 14.51
CA LEU A 153 -12.14 13.87 13.20
C LEU A 153 -13.39 14.73 12.93
N ASP A 154 -13.42 15.37 11.77
CA ASP A 154 -14.58 16.11 11.25
C ASP A 154 -15.48 15.22 10.38
N GLU A 155 -16.45 15.82 9.67
CA GLU A 155 -17.38 15.07 8.82
C GLU A 155 -16.69 14.42 7.61
N ASP A 156 -15.69 15.08 7.04
CA ASP A 156 -14.93 14.54 5.90
C ASP A 156 -14.08 13.36 6.33
N ASP A 157 -13.38 13.46 7.47
CA ASP A 157 -12.62 12.33 8.05
C ASP A 157 -13.53 11.13 8.36
N GLN A 158 -14.74 11.39 8.89
CA GLN A 158 -15.71 10.32 9.17
C GLN A 158 -16.20 9.67 7.87
N HIS A 159 -16.35 10.44 6.82
CA HIS A 159 -16.70 9.93 5.50
C HIS A 159 -15.60 9.02 4.94
N GLU A 160 -14.33 9.42 5.05
CA GLU A 160 -13.19 8.58 4.65
C GLU A 160 -13.15 7.25 5.43
N VAL A 161 -13.41 7.27 6.75
CA VAL A 161 -13.54 6.06 7.57
C VAL A 161 -14.70 5.19 7.10
N ASP A 162 -15.85 5.79 6.77
CA ASP A 162 -17.03 5.08 6.26
C ASP A 162 -16.76 4.45 4.89
N GLU A 163 -16.07 5.12 4.00
CA GLU A 163 -15.65 4.57 2.71
C GLU A 163 -14.71 3.37 2.89
N GLN A 164 -13.66 3.50 3.69
CA GLN A 164 -12.75 2.39 3.98
C GLN A 164 -13.51 1.19 4.57
N PHE A 165 -14.46 1.46 5.46
CA PHE A 165 -15.29 0.40 6.03
C PHE A 165 -16.22 -0.24 4.98
N SER A 166 -16.75 0.55 4.04
CA SER A 166 -17.57 0.07 2.92
C SER A 166 -16.80 -0.87 1.99
N TYR A 167 -15.51 -0.63 1.74
CA TYR A 167 -14.64 -1.58 1.02
C TYR A 167 -14.51 -2.93 1.74
N ILE A 168 -14.43 -2.93 3.07
CA ILE A 168 -14.45 -4.16 3.87
C ILE A 168 -15.78 -4.91 3.67
N GLU A 169 -16.91 -4.19 3.67
CA GLU A 169 -18.24 -4.79 3.45
C GLU A 169 -18.40 -5.34 2.03
N LEU A 170 -17.88 -4.62 1.04
CA LEU A 170 -17.89 -5.06 -0.36
C LEU A 170 -17.03 -6.32 -0.53
N SER A 171 -15.81 -6.31 0.03
CA SER A 171 -14.91 -7.47 0.01
C SER A 171 -15.55 -8.71 0.66
N ALA A 172 -16.22 -8.54 1.78
CA ALA A 172 -16.94 -9.65 2.42
C ALA A 172 -18.01 -10.27 1.51
N LYS A 173 -18.71 -9.45 0.72
CA LYS A 173 -19.69 -9.91 -0.29
C LYS A 173 -19.01 -10.58 -1.47
N GLN A 174 -17.96 -9.98 -2.01
CA GLN A 174 -17.21 -10.47 -3.17
C GLN A 174 -16.61 -11.86 -2.89
N TYR A 175 -15.99 -12.04 -1.72
CA TYR A 175 -15.44 -13.31 -1.28
C TYR A 175 -16.47 -14.27 -0.68
N LYS A 176 -17.78 -13.95 -0.78
CA LYS A 176 -18.91 -14.79 -0.39
C LYS A 176 -18.89 -15.23 1.08
N TYR A 177 -18.41 -14.37 1.97
CA TYR A 177 -18.53 -14.62 3.40
C TYR A 177 -19.98 -14.46 3.87
N SER A 178 -20.40 -15.29 4.83
CA SER A 178 -21.78 -15.25 5.37
C SER A 178 -22.10 -13.96 6.15
N SER A 179 -21.09 -13.22 6.58
CA SER A 179 -21.21 -11.90 7.21
C SER A 179 -19.89 -11.16 7.22
N VAL A 180 -19.94 -9.83 7.34
CA VAL A 180 -18.76 -8.97 7.49
C VAL A 180 -17.92 -9.38 8.73
N SER A 181 -18.57 -9.76 9.83
CA SER A 181 -17.84 -10.24 11.03
C SER A 181 -17.06 -11.52 10.78
N LYS A 182 -17.55 -12.41 9.92
CA LYS A 182 -16.81 -13.62 9.53
C LYS A 182 -15.64 -13.31 8.62
N TYR A 183 -15.80 -12.37 7.71
CA TYR A 183 -14.71 -11.85 6.88
C TYR A 183 -13.62 -11.21 7.74
N LEU A 184 -13.99 -10.30 8.65
CA LEU A 184 -13.04 -9.63 9.53
C LEU A 184 -12.23 -10.63 10.38
N GLN A 185 -12.88 -11.65 10.94
CA GLN A 185 -12.18 -12.68 11.70
C GLN A 185 -11.22 -13.52 10.83
N ALA A 186 -11.60 -13.82 9.60
CA ALA A 186 -10.78 -14.60 8.68
C ALA A 186 -9.56 -13.82 8.17
N VAL A 187 -9.72 -12.53 7.92
CA VAL A 187 -8.68 -11.67 7.33
C VAL A 187 -7.80 -11.02 8.40
N TYR A 188 -8.42 -10.46 9.44
CA TYR A 188 -7.74 -9.66 10.47
C TYR A 188 -7.55 -10.40 11.79
N GLY A 189 -7.99 -11.66 11.90
CA GLY A 189 -7.74 -12.51 13.06
C GLY A 189 -8.87 -12.57 14.07
N ASN A 190 -8.66 -13.44 15.03
CA ASN A 190 -9.66 -13.76 16.06
C ASN A 190 -10.06 -12.53 16.89
N GLY A 191 -11.36 -12.41 17.15
CA GLY A 191 -11.92 -11.33 17.96
C GLY A 191 -12.19 -10.04 17.23
N VAL A 192 -11.68 -9.85 16.00
CA VAL A 192 -11.91 -8.62 15.22
C VAL A 192 -13.38 -8.54 14.80
N THR A 193 -14.07 -7.56 15.37
CA THR A 193 -15.47 -7.24 15.10
C THR A 193 -15.57 -5.97 14.26
N LYS A 194 -16.76 -5.67 13.73
CA LYS A 194 -17.02 -4.38 13.07
C LYS A 194 -16.63 -3.18 13.95
N LYS A 195 -16.92 -3.26 15.25
CA LYS A 195 -16.57 -2.20 16.21
C LYS A 195 -15.05 -2.03 16.36
N VAL A 196 -14.31 -3.14 16.45
CA VAL A 196 -12.84 -3.12 16.54
C VAL A 196 -12.25 -2.53 15.26
N ALA A 197 -12.65 -3.05 14.08
CA ALA A 197 -12.13 -2.56 12.81
C ALA A 197 -12.39 -1.06 12.62
N ARG A 198 -13.63 -0.59 12.89
CA ARG A 198 -13.96 0.83 12.80
C ARG A 198 -13.12 1.68 13.75
N HIS A 199 -12.98 1.28 14.99
CA HIS A 199 -12.16 2.00 15.98
C HIS A 199 -10.70 2.11 15.52
N MET A 200 -10.12 1.04 14.97
CA MET A 200 -8.76 1.06 14.44
C MET A 200 -8.61 1.99 13.23
N LEU A 201 -9.61 2.02 12.35
CA LEU A 201 -9.65 2.98 11.23
C LEU A 201 -9.73 4.42 11.73
N GLU A 202 -10.59 4.71 12.71
CA GLU A 202 -10.72 6.05 13.32
C GLU A 202 -9.40 6.51 13.98
N LEU A 203 -8.69 5.61 14.67
CA LEU A 203 -7.37 5.92 15.24
C LEU A 203 -6.34 6.22 14.14
N SER A 204 -6.31 5.40 13.09
CA SER A 204 -5.41 5.61 11.95
C SER A 204 -5.70 6.93 11.24
N GLN A 205 -6.97 7.27 11.03
CA GLN A 205 -7.39 8.53 10.40
C GLN A 205 -6.98 9.74 11.25
N LEU A 206 -7.18 9.69 12.57
CA LEU A 206 -6.77 10.76 13.47
C LEU A 206 -5.25 10.95 13.50
N ALA A 207 -4.49 9.85 13.53
CA ALA A 207 -3.04 9.87 13.47
C ALA A 207 -2.54 10.47 12.14
N SER A 208 -3.13 10.07 11.01
CA SER A 208 -2.83 10.60 9.68
C SER A 208 -3.14 12.10 9.59
N LYS A 209 -4.29 12.53 10.08
CA LYS A 209 -4.68 13.95 10.13
C LYS A 209 -3.67 14.80 10.90
N TYR A 210 -3.23 14.34 12.06
CA TYR A 210 -2.21 15.05 12.84
C TYR A 210 -0.87 15.10 12.10
N SER A 211 -0.40 13.99 11.56
CA SER A 211 0.83 13.94 10.76
C SER A 211 0.78 14.91 9.57
N GLN A 212 -0.34 14.92 8.85
CA GLN A 212 -0.52 15.83 7.71
C GLN A 212 -0.54 17.29 8.14
N GLN A 213 -1.18 17.61 9.27
CA GLN A 213 -1.15 18.98 9.80
C GLN A 213 0.25 19.38 10.26
N GLN A 214 1.01 18.48 10.88
CA GLN A 214 2.40 18.71 11.25
C GLN A 214 3.26 18.98 10.01
N TYR A 215 3.15 18.15 8.97
CA TYR A 215 3.84 18.34 7.70
C TYR A 215 3.49 19.68 7.05
N ASN A 216 2.21 20.05 7.02
CA ASN A 216 1.73 21.32 6.44
C ASN A 216 2.07 22.55 7.29
N SER A 217 2.47 22.38 8.56
CA SER A 217 2.82 23.48 9.45
C SER A 217 4.16 24.13 9.13
N TYR A 218 5.05 23.42 8.42
CA TYR A 218 6.33 23.99 8.00
C TYR A 218 6.14 25.06 6.92
N THR A 219 6.86 26.15 7.05
CA THR A 219 6.84 27.27 6.09
C THR A 219 8.25 27.75 5.83
N TYR A 220 8.54 28.10 4.58
CA TYR A 220 9.86 28.53 4.14
C TYR A 220 9.76 29.87 3.41
N THR A 221 10.82 30.66 3.47
CA THR A 221 10.90 31.90 2.69
C THR A 221 11.31 31.58 1.25
N ASP A 222 11.02 32.51 0.33
CA ASP A 222 11.42 32.38 -1.07
C ASP A 222 12.94 32.19 -1.22
N GLU A 223 13.74 32.80 -0.31
CA GLU A 223 15.21 32.65 -0.30
C GLU A 223 15.63 31.22 0.08
N GLN A 224 14.98 30.60 1.09
CA GLN A 224 15.27 29.22 1.50
C GLN A 224 14.90 28.23 0.39
N ILE A 225 13.76 28.45 -0.27
CA ILE A 225 13.31 27.63 -1.40
C ILE A 225 14.32 27.75 -2.58
N ALA A 226 14.71 28.98 -2.92
CA ALA A 226 15.67 29.23 -4.00
C ALA A 226 17.07 28.65 -3.71
N GLU A 227 17.53 28.72 -2.46
CA GLU A 227 18.81 28.13 -2.02
C GLU A 227 18.76 26.59 -2.13
N ASN A 228 17.69 25.97 -1.60
CA ASN A 228 17.51 24.52 -1.70
C ASN A 228 17.44 24.05 -3.16
N TYR A 229 16.71 24.79 -4.03
CA TYR A 229 16.69 24.46 -5.46
C TYR A 229 18.08 24.57 -6.08
N ALA A 230 18.83 25.64 -5.79
CA ALA A 230 20.15 25.85 -6.36
C ALA A 230 21.14 24.73 -5.97
N GLU A 231 21.10 24.29 -4.70
CA GLU A 231 21.94 23.22 -4.19
C GLU A 231 21.57 21.85 -4.78
N ASN A 232 20.28 21.61 -5.03
CA ASN A 232 19.74 20.32 -5.47
C ASN A 232 19.23 20.31 -6.91
N LYS A 233 19.62 21.32 -7.71
CA LYS A 233 19.13 21.55 -9.07
C LYS A 233 19.17 20.30 -9.94
N ASN A 234 20.24 19.52 -9.88
CA ASN A 234 20.40 18.30 -10.66
C ASN A 234 19.38 17.21 -10.32
N SER A 235 18.86 17.21 -9.10
CA SER A 235 17.83 16.25 -8.65
C SER A 235 16.42 16.68 -9.08
N TYR A 236 16.18 17.99 -9.17
CA TYR A 236 14.85 18.53 -9.48
C TYR A 236 14.59 18.69 -10.98
N ASP A 237 15.62 19.00 -11.75
CA ASP A 237 15.50 19.15 -13.19
C ASP A 237 15.17 17.82 -13.86
N VAL A 238 14.58 17.87 -15.03
CA VAL A 238 14.29 16.70 -15.85
C VAL A 238 15.16 16.70 -17.11
N PHE A 239 15.51 15.50 -17.54
CA PHE A 239 16.40 15.26 -18.65
C PHE A 239 15.72 14.42 -19.72
N ASN A 240 15.86 14.83 -20.98
CA ASN A 240 15.53 14.01 -22.13
C ASN A 240 16.84 13.56 -22.75
N TYR A 241 17.03 12.26 -22.88
CA TYR A 241 18.25 11.68 -23.44
C TYR A 241 17.98 10.28 -23.97
N GLN A 242 18.89 9.81 -24.82
CA GLN A 242 18.91 8.42 -25.25
C GLN A 242 20.25 7.80 -24.87
N TYR A 243 20.25 6.50 -24.67
CA TYR A 243 21.49 5.76 -24.47
C TYR A 243 21.46 4.38 -25.09
N TYR A 244 22.64 3.83 -25.31
CA TYR A 244 22.85 2.43 -25.66
C TYR A 244 24.07 1.91 -24.89
N LEU A 245 23.95 0.73 -24.26
CA LEU A 245 25.08 0.04 -23.62
C LEU A 245 25.69 -0.96 -24.60
N VAL A 246 26.91 -0.67 -25.08
CA VAL A 246 27.74 -1.62 -25.82
C VAL A 246 28.40 -2.56 -24.81
N GLN A 247 27.81 -3.74 -24.63
CA GLN A 247 28.33 -4.75 -23.71
C GLN A 247 29.62 -5.36 -24.23
N ALA A 248 30.64 -5.51 -23.35
CA ALA A 248 31.83 -6.28 -23.64
C ALA A 248 31.51 -7.79 -23.59
N ALA A 249 32.07 -8.55 -24.49
CA ALA A 249 31.98 -10.01 -24.43
C ALA A 249 32.65 -10.53 -23.15
N THR A 250 32.09 -11.61 -22.61
CA THR A 250 32.72 -12.32 -21.48
C THR A 250 33.51 -13.52 -21.98
N GLU A 251 34.62 -13.81 -21.33
CA GLU A 251 35.49 -14.95 -21.60
C GLU A 251 35.53 -15.86 -20.38
N GLU A 252 35.62 -17.17 -20.61
CA GLU A 252 35.84 -18.13 -19.53
C GLU A 252 37.27 -18.04 -19.05
N THR A 253 37.48 -17.77 -17.78
CA THR A 253 38.78 -17.77 -17.13
C THR A 253 38.80 -18.86 -16.05
N THR A 254 39.87 -19.68 -16.07
CA THR A 254 40.06 -20.69 -15.03
C THR A 254 41.03 -20.16 -14.01
N GLY A 255 40.59 -19.94 -12.78
CA GLY A 255 41.44 -19.48 -11.68
C GLY A 255 42.49 -20.53 -11.27
N ALA A 256 43.48 -20.11 -10.49
CA ALA A 256 44.51 -21.00 -9.96
C ALA A 256 43.94 -22.11 -9.03
N ASP A 257 42.72 -21.94 -8.55
CA ASP A 257 41.96 -22.89 -7.74
C ASP A 257 41.19 -23.94 -8.60
N GLY A 258 41.29 -23.84 -9.93
CA GLY A 258 40.60 -24.73 -10.88
C GLY A 258 39.13 -24.37 -11.13
N ASN A 259 38.62 -23.31 -10.52
CA ASN A 259 37.23 -22.83 -10.74
C ASN A 259 37.16 -21.99 -12.03
N THR A 260 36.19 -22.27 -12.87
CA THR A 260 35.92 -21.49 -14.08
C THR A 260 34.93 -20.38 -13.74
N SER A 261 35.29 -19.15 -14.05
CA SER A 261 34.44 -17.96 -13.96
C SER A 261 34.36 -17.28 -15.31
N THR A 262 33.24 -16.62 -15.59
CA THR A 262 33.04 -15.85 -16.81
C THR A 262 33.15 -14.37 -16.46
N ALA A 263 34.09 -13.67 -17.10
CA ALA A 263 34.33 -12.24 -16.85
C ALA A 263 34.72 -11.51 -18.14
N THR A 264 34.57 -10.19 -18.16
CA THR A 264 35.15 -9.34 -19.20
C THR A 264 36.65 -9.27 -19.03
N THR A 265 37.37 -9.03 -20.12
CA THR A 265 38.83 -8.83 -20.15
C THR A 265 39.14 -7.45 -20.72
N ASP A 266 40.34 -6.94 -20.50
CA ASP A 266 40.81 -5.68 -21.10
C ASP A 266 40.64 -5.70 -22.64
N ALA A 267 40.83 -6.84 -23.26
CA ALA A 267 40.70 -7.01 -24.70
C ALA A 267 39.22 -6.89 -25.14
N THR A 268 38.29 -7.54 -24.43
CA THR A 268 36.85 -7.46 -24.75
C THR A 268 36.30 -6.08 -24.43
N MET A 269 36.75 -5.43 -23.36
CA MET A 269 36.43 -4.04 -23.04
C MET A 269 36.93 -3.07 -24.12
N ALA A 270 38.16 -3.26 -24.64
CA ALA A 270 38.66 -2.46 -25.73
C ALA A 270 37.85 -2.59 -27.03
N VAL A 271 37.37 -3.79 -27.36
CA VAL A 271 36.45 -4.01 -28.51
C VAL A 271 35.12 -3.30 -28.31
N ALA A 272 34.55 -3.39 -27.12
CA ALA A 272 33.31 -2.67 -26.78
C ALA A 272 33.49 -1.17 -26.89
N LYS A 273 34.63 -0.64 -26.38
CA LYS A 273 34.98 0.80 -26.50
C LYS A 273 35.07 1.25 -27.95
N ALA A 274 35.78 0.50 -28.77
CA ALA A 274 35.95 0.83 -30.20
C ALA A 274 34.59 0.85 -30.94
N THR A 275 33.65 -0.03 -30.55
CA THR A 275 32.28 -0.05 -31.10
C THR A 275 31.48 1.16 -30.61
N ALA A 276 31.54 1.48 -29.32
CA ALA A 276 30.91 2.65 -28.74
C ALA A 276 31.42 3.96 -29.37
N ASP A 277 32.73 4.09 -29.56
CA ASP A 277 33.34 5.26 -30.22
C ASP A 277 32.84 5.43 -31.68
N LYS A 278 32.67 4.32 -32.43
CA LYS A 278 32.10 4.37 -33.79
C LYS A 278 30.66 4.82 -33.79
N ILE A 279 29.85 4.31 -32.85
CA ILE A 279 28.46 4.72 -32.69
C ILE A 279 28.40 6.21 -32.36
N ALA A 280 29.19 6.67 -31.37
CA ALA A 280 29.21 8.07 -30.96
C ALA A 280 29.64 9.00 -32.13
N ALA A 281 30.66 8.62 -32.91
CA ALA A 281 31.13 9.39 -34.06
C ALA A 281 30.12 9.52 -35.20
N ALA A 282 29.16 8.55 -35.31
CA ALA A 282 28.11 8.56 -36.32
C ALA A 282 26.80 9.20 -35.81
N THR A 283 26.73 9.57 -34.51
CA THR A 283 25.54 10.12 -33.88
C THR A 283 25.55 11.66 -33.95
N HIS A 284 24.52 12.24 -34.53
CA HIS A 284 24.30 13.69 -34.64
C HIS A 284 22.92 14.13 -34.12
N ASP A 285 21.98 13.19 -34.03
CA ASP A 285 20.60 13.33 -33.55
C ASP A 285 20.03 11.95 -33.16
N ALA A 286 18.78 11.90 -32.76
CA ALA A 286 18.11 10.67 -32.33
C ALA A 286 18.03 9.59 -33.43
N ASP A 287 17.75 10.01 -34.67
CA ASP A 287 17.59 9.09 -35.80
C ASP A 287 18.95 8.48 -36.22
N SER A 288 19.99 9.32 -36.30
CA SER A 288 21.37 8.86 -36.59
C SER A 288 21.93 8.00 -35.47
N PHE A 289 21.55 8.23 -34.21
CA PHE A 289 21.94 7.36 -33.09
C PHE A 289 21.34 5.95 -33.24
N ALA A 290 20.05 5.85 -33.49
CA ALA A 290 19.39 4.55 -33.72
C ALA A 290 19.99 3.81 -34.93
N ALA A 291 20.25 4.54 -36.03
CA ALA A 291 20.91 3.99 -37.22
C ALA A 291 22.34 3.52 -36.93
N ALA A 292 23.12 4.30 -36.18
CA ALA A 292 24.51 3.97 -35.81
C ALA A 292 24.56 2.71 -34.92
N VAL A 293 23.64 2.56 -33.97
CA VAL A 293 23.52 1.34 -33.13
C VAL A 293 23.24 0.12 -34.02
N THR A 294 22.21 0.21 -34.88
CA THR A 294 21.85 -0.89 -35.77
C THR A 294 22.97 -1.28 -36.76
N ALA A 295 23.76 -0.31 -37.22
CA ALA A 295 24.87 -0.56 -38.16
C ALA A 295 26.10 -1.19 -37.50
N ASN A 296 26.35 -0.94 -36.22
CA ASN A 296 27.60 -1.34 -35.53
C ASN A 296 27.39 -2.49 -34.52
N VAL A 297 26.15 -2.81 -34.15
CA VAL A 297 25.84 -3.90 -33.23
C VAL A 297 25.01 -4.97 -33.97
N PRO A 298 25.49 -6.21 -34.04
CA PRO A 298 24.76 -7.28 -34.71
C PRO A 298 23.47 -7.64 -33.97
N ALA A 299 22.42 -7.99 -34.72
CA ALA A 299 21.23 -8.59 -34.14
C ALA A 299 21.56 -9.94 -33.49
N THR A 300 20.95 -10.24 -32.37
CA THR A 300 21.09 -11.51 -31.66
C THR A 300 19.92 -12.44 -31.96
N THR A 301 20.22 -13.71 -32.24
CA THR A 301 19.17 -14.73 -32.45
C THR A 301 19.20 -15.70 -31.28
N ALA A 302 18.12 -15.76 -30.54
CA ALA A 302 17.97 -16.69 -29.41
C ALA A 302 17.79 -18.13 -29.91
N ALA A 303 17.95 -19.11 -29.00
CA ALA A 303 17.84 -20.55 -29.32
C ALA A 303 16.43 -20.96 -29.84
N ASP A 304 15.41 -20.16 -29.55
CA ASP A 304 14.03 -20.32 -30.06
C ASP A 304 13.83 -19.76 -31.47
N GLY A 305 14.90 -19.22 -32.10
CA GLY A 305 14.87 -18.62 -33.42
C GLY A 305 14.39 -17.16 -33.46
N LYS A 306 14.06 -16.55 -32.32
CA LYS A 306 13.64 -15.13 -32.27
C LYS A 306 14.86 -14.23 -32.39
N THR A 307 14.85 -13.36 -33.41
CA THR A 307 15.89 -12.35 -33.62
C THR A 307 15.52 -11.04 -32.96
N THR A 308 16.43 -10.51 -32.14
CA THR A 308 16.29 -9.19 -31.50
C THR A 308 17.29 -8.23 -32.14
N THR A 309 16.76 -7.16 -32.72
CA THR A 309 17.58 -6.06 -33.28
C THR A 309 17.93 -5.09 -32.16
N PRO A 310 19.20 -4.62 -32.07
CA PRO A 310 19.60 -3.64 -31.07
C PRO A 310 18.83 -2.33 -31.27
N SER A 311 18.39 -1.72 -30.17
CA SER A 311 17.66 -0.46 -30.17
C SER A 311 18.15 0.44 -29.04
N VAL A 312 18.13 1.75 -29.27
CA VAL A 312 18.44 2.75 -28.25
C VAL A 312 17.34 2.79 -27.19
N THR A 313 17.70 3.05 -25.95
CA THR A 313 16.74 3.36 -24.88
C THR A 313 16.53 4.86 -24.84
N SER A 314 15.26 5.29 -24.92
CA SER A 314 14.89 6.69 -24.83
C SER A 314 14.28 6.98 -23.45
N ASN A 315 14.78 8.03 -22.80
CA ASN A 315 14.26 8.56 -21.56
C ASN A 315 13.69 9.96 -21.81
N THR A 316 12.40 10.10 -21.57
CA THR A 316 11.68 11.38 -21.67
C THR A 316 11.25 11.82 -20.28
N ASN A 317 11.50 13.08 -19.95
CA ASN A 317 11.17 13.67 -18.65
C ASN A 317 11.72 12.86 -17.46
N ALA A 318 12.92 12.30 -17.62
CA ALA A 318 13.60 11.58 -16.53
C ALA A 318 14.00 12.56 -15.43
N LYS A 319 13.49 12.37 -14.22
CA LYS A 319 13.94 13.17 -13.06
C LYS A 319 15.43 12.96 -12.83
N GLY A 320 16.17 14.03 -12.57
CA GLY A 320 17.59 13.93 -12.34
C GLY A 320 17.94 13.02 -11.15
N SER A 321 17.15 13.03 -10.09
CA SER A 321 17.32 12.10 -8.97
C SER A 321 17.29 10.62 -9.39
N SER A 322 16.52 10.24 -10.40
CA SER A 322 16.47 8.87 -10.91
C SER A 322 17.68 8.47 -11.75
N VAL A 323 18.44 9.46 -12.20
CA VAL A 323 19.65 9.26 -13.03
C VAL A 323 20.92 9.26 -12.20
N SER A 324 20.86 9.68 -10.93
CA SER A 324 22.01 9.94 -10.06
C SER A 324 22.99 8.78 -9.90
N SER A 325 22.52 7.54 -10.01
CA SER A 325 23.36 6.32 -9.94
C SER A 325 23.92 5.88 -11.30
N ALA A 326 23.55 6.52 -12.41
CA ALA A 326 24.04 6.16 -13.73
C ALA A 326 25.50 6.63 -13.92
N PRO A 327 26.38 5.85 -14.57
CA PRO A 327 27.77 6.24 -14.79
C PRO A 327 27.95 7.55 -15.56
N TYR A 328 26.92 7.93 -16.33
CA TYR A 328 26.90 9.15 -17.14
C TYR A 328 26.16 10.33 -16.47
N ALA A 329 25.72 10.20 -15.21
CA ALA A 329 24.96 11.21 -14.51
C ALA A 329 25.66 12.58 -14.49
N GLU A 330 26.90 12.63 -14.05
CA GLU A 330 27.71 13.87 -13.99
C GLU A 330 27.83 14.55 -15.35
N TRP A 331 27.94 13.74 -16.41
CA TRP A 331 28.00 14.28 -17.76
C TRP A 331 26.63 14.89 -18.17
N LEU A 332 25.52 14.25 -17.87
CA LEU A 332 24.18 14.80 -18.14
C LEU A 332 23.92 16.10 -17.36
N TYR A 333 24.39 16.17 -16.10
CA TYR A 333 24.17 17.32 -15.22
C TYR A 333 24.95 18.59 -15.60
N SER A 334 25.99 18.45 -16.40
CA SER A 334 26.80 19.58 -16.79
C SER A 334 25.97 20.68 -17.48
N ALA A 335 26.09 21.91 -16.98
CA ALA A 335 25.43 23.08 -17.55
C ALA A 335 25.89 23.42 -19.00
N GLU A 336 27.00 22.83 -19.45
CA GLU A 336 27.51 23.01 -20.80
C GLU A 336 26.82 22.13 -21.85
N ARG A 337 25.92 21.23 -21.42
CA ARG A 337 25.23 20.34 -22.36
C ARG A 337 24.27 21.11 -23.25
N THR A 338 24.36 20.82 -24.52
CA THR A 338 23.45 21.31 -25.56
C THR A 338 22.87 20.12 -26.31
N ALA A 339 21.71 20.31 -26.94
CA ALA A 339 21.07 19.27 -27.73
C ALA A 339 22.05 18.62 -28.71
N ASN A 340 21.97 17.30 -28.81
CA ASN A 340 22.80 16.45 -29.65
C ASN A 340 24.26 16.31 -29.17
N ASN A 341 24.61 16.75 -27.96
CA ASN A 341 25.89 16.35 -27.39
C ASN A 341 25.90 14.83 -27.15
N VAL A 342 27.03 14.19 -27.46
CA VAL A 342 27.24 12.74 -27.33
C VAL A 342 28.45 12.46 -26.48
N THR A 343 28.40 11.42 -25.69
CA THR A 343 29.55 10.91 -24.93
C THR A 343 29.62 9.39 -24.94
N VAL A 344 30.81 8.88 -24.62
CA VAL A 344 31.05 7.46 -24.32
C VAL A 344 31.55 7.38 -22.89
N VAL A 345 30.85 6.60 -22.05
CA VAL A 345 31.13 6.44 -20.62
C VAL A 345 31.29 4.97 -20.29
N GLU A 346 32.35 4.62 -19.58
CA GLU A 346 32.61 3.25 -19.15
C GLU A 346 31.68 2.83 -18.03
N GLN A 347 31.17 1.62 -18.17
CA GLN A 347 30.59 0.84 -17.07
C GLN A 347 31.57 -0.28 -16.75
N GLU A 348 32.27 -0.15 -15.65
CA GLU A 348 33.33 -1.07 -15.23
C GLU A 348 32.88 -2.53 -15.29
N ASN A 349 33.72 -3.41 -15.83
CA ASN A 349 33.45 -4.85 -16.00
C ASN A 349 32.16 -5.20 -16.79
N THR A 350 31.60 -4.26 -17.57
CA THR A 350 30.34 -4.45 -18.31
C THR A 350 30.47 -4.01 -19.77
N GLY A 351 30.99 -2.79 -20.01
CA GLY A 351 31.05 -2.23 -21.35
C GLY A 351 31.05 -0.70 -21.35
N TYR A 352 30.47 -0.11 -22.40
CA TYR A 352 30.48 1.36 -22.58
C TYR A 352 29.07 1.87 -22.95
N TYR A 353 28.59 2.85 -22.21
CA TYR A 353 27.41 3.62 -22.59
C TYR A 353 27.77 4.63 -23.67
N VAL A 354 26.96 4.68 -24.73
CA VAL A 354 26.90 5.85 -25.62
C VAL A 354 25.66 6.60 -25.24
N VAL A 355 25.78 7.89 -24.95
CA VAL A 355 24.67 8.73 -24.43
C VAL A 355 24.52 9.95 -25.31
N LEU A 356 23.30 10.18 -25.81
CA LEU A 356 22.90 11.36 -26.58
C LEU A 356 22.02 12.24 -25.69
N PHE A 357 22.48 13.44 -25.39
CA PHE A 357 21.71 14.46 -24.70
C PHE A 357 20.72 15.16 -25.65
N GLN A 358 19.47 15.32 -25.22
CA GLN A 358 18.43 15.99 -26.01
C GLN A 358 18.03 17.34 -25.40
N SER A 359 17.63 17.34 -24.13
CA SER A 359 17.28 18.58 -23.43
C SER A 359 17.33 18.43 -21.92
N ARG A 360 17.38 19.55 -21.22
CA ARG A 360 17.19 19.72 -19.80
C ARG A 360 16.10 20.77 -19.57
N ASP A 361 15.12 20.49 -18.71
CA ASP A 361 14.10 21.42 -18.26
C ASP A 361 14.32 21.67 -16.76
N ASP A 362 14.39 22.91 -16.36
CA ASP A 362 14.59 23.34 -14.98
C ASP A 362 13.28 23.44 -14.20
N ASN A 363 12.18 23.00 -14.77
CA ASN A 363 10.85 23.03 -14.16
C ASN A 363 10.41 24.44 -13.69
N SER A 364 10.88 25.49 -14.34
CA SER A 364 10.58 26.89 -13.99
C SER A 364 9.20 27.35 -14.42
N TYR A 365 8.41 26.52 -15.10
CA TYR A 365 7.02 26.79 -15.44
C TYR A 365 6.12 26.74 -14.17
N HIS A 366 5.02 27.47 -14.22
CA HIS A 366 4.05 27.48 -13.12
C HIS A 366 3.22 26.21 -13.09
N THR A 367 3.00 25.67 -11.87
CA THR A 367 1.95 24.67 -11.62
C THR A 367 0.58 25.26 -11.93
N VAL A 368 -0.41 24.41 -12.06
CA VAL A 368 -1.80 24.83 -12.24
C VAL A 368 -2.71 24.13 -11.28
N SER A 369 -3.83 24.79 -10.94
CA SER A 369 -4.94 24.18 -10.21
C SER A 369 -6.15 24.08 -11.12
N ALA A 370 -6.84 22.95 -11.09
CA ALA A 370 -8.04 22.72 -11.88
C ALA A 370 -9.04 21.85 -11.11
N ARG A 371 -10.33 22.07 -11.40
CA ARG A 371 -11.39 21.11 -11.03
C ARG A 371 -11.77 20.31 -12.24
N HIS A 372 -12.17 19.05 -12.04
CA HIS A 372 -12.70 18.28 -13.15
C HIS A 372 -13.85 17.35 -12.78
N ILE A 373 -14.61 16.99 -13.78
CA ILE A 373 -15.67 15.99 -13.72
C ILE A 373 -15.33 14.93 -14.75
N LEU A 374 -15.14 13.70 -14.31
CA LEU A 374 -14.87 12.55 -15.17
C LEU A 374 -16.13 11.72 -15.35
N ILE A 375 -16.50 11.46 -16.61
CA ILE A 375 -17.49 10.44 -16.97
C ILE A 375 -16.81 9.39 -17.85
N LYS A 376 -16.71 8.17 -17.32
CA LYS A 376 -16.08 7.04 -18.01
C LYS A 376 -17.06 6.37 -18.98
N ALA A 377 -16.58 5.94 -20.12
CA ALA A 377 -17.30 4.98 -20.94
C ALA A 377 -17.36 3.63 -20.20
N ALA A 378 -18.51 2.97 -20.28
CA ALA A 378 -18.66 1.63 -19.72
C ALA A 378 -18.32 0.60 -20.80
N ASP A 379 -17.45 -0.36 -20.47
CA ASP A 379 -17.28 -1.57 -21.30
C ASP A 379 -18.51 -2.46 -21.11
N SER A 380 -19.51 -2.27 -21.97
CA SER A 380 -20.86 -2.84 -21.81
C SER A 380 -20.92 -4.35 -22.06
N ASP A 381 -20.00 -4.89 -22.85
CA ASP A 381 -19.90 -6.29 -23.22
C ASP A 381 -18.73 -7.03 -22.54
N ASN A 382 -17.92 -6.31 -21.76
CA ASN A 382 -16.75 -6.81 -21.01
C ASN A 382 -15.70 -7.49 -21.93
N ASP A 383 -15.50 -6.95 -23.13
CA ASP A 383 -14.50 -7.47 -24.07
C ASP A 383 -13.12 -6.78 -23.93
N GLY A 384 -13.01 -5.81 -23.01
CA GLY A 384 -11.80 -5.04 -22.75
C GLY A 384 -11.62 -3.85 -23.70
N THR A 385 -12.62 -3.54 -24.53
CA THR A 385 -12.62 -2.40 -25.44
C THR A 385 -13.85 -1.51 -25.23
N TYR A 386 -13.81 -0.27 -25.75
CA TYR A 386 -14.91 0.68 -25.63
C TYR A 386 -15.52 0.95 -27.00
N SER A 387 -16.75 0.48 -27.21
CA SER A 387 -17.46 0.69 -28.46
C SER A 387 -17.82 2.18 -28.68
N ASP A 388 -18.12 2.55 -29.93
CA ASP A 388 -18.59 3.91 -30.23
C ASP A 388 -19.88 4.24 -29.47
N ASP A 389 -20.76 3.26 -29.24
CA ASP A 389 -21.99 3.43 -28.46
C ASP A 389 -21.68 3.72 -26.96
N ASP A 390 -20.68 3.06 -26.36
CA ASP A 390 -20.23 3.33 -24.99
C ASP A 390 -19.65 4.74 -24.86
N LYS A 391 -18.82 5.15 -25.83
CA LYS A 391 -18.26 6.51 -25.90
C LYS A 391 -19.36 7.56 -26.10
N GLN A 392 -20.36 7.31 -26.94
CA GLN A 392 -21.49 8.21 -27.13
C GLN A 392 -22.36 8.36 -25.89
N LYS A 393 -22.59 7.30 -25.11
CA LYS A 393 -23.31 7.36 -23.84
C LYS A 393 -22.56 8.20 -22.81
N ALA A 394 -21.24 8.00 -22.70
CA ALA A 394 -20.40 8.82 -21.83
C ALA A 394 -20.42 10.29 -22.26
N LYS A 395 -20.33 10.55 -23.57
CA LYS A 395 -20.44 11.89 -24.14
C LYS A 395 -21.77 12.56 -23.82
N ALA A 396 -22.88 11.87 -24.01
CA ALA A 396 -24.20 12.41 -23.69
C ALA A 396 -24.35 12.73 -22.19
N SER A 397 -23.75 11.90 -21.32
CA SER A 397 -23.77 12.13 -19.87
C SER A 397 -22.95 13.36 -19.47
N ILE A 398 -21.75 13.53 -20.02
CA ILE A 398 -20.93 14.72 -19.71
C ILE A 398 -21.52 15.99 -20.31
N ASP A 399 -22.21 15.90 -21.48
CA ASP A 399 -22.93 17.03 -22.09
C ASP A 399 -24.08 17.49 -21.19
N ASP A 400 -24.86 16.58 -20.56
CA ASP A 400 -25.89 16.93 -19.58
C ASP A 400 -25.27 17.67 -18.38
N VAL A 401 -24.11 17.23 -17.87
CA VAL A 401 -23.40 17.93 -16.80
C VAL A 401 -22.94 19.32 -17.24
N TYR A 402 -22.41 19.43 -18.46
CA TYR A 402 -22.02 20.74 -19.01
C TYR A 402 -23.21 21.67 -19.21
N GLU A 403 -24.35 21.17 -19.67
CA GLU A 403 -25.59 21.96 -19.78
C GLU A 403 -26.06 22.46 -18.42
N ARG A 404 -25.98 21.64 -17.35
CA ARG A 404 -26.28 22.06 -15.97
C ARG A 404 -25.33 23.15 -15.51
N TRP A 405 -24.03 23.02 -15.80
CA TRP A 405 -23.04 24.05 -15.55
C TRP A 405 -23.41 25.36 -16.24
N MET A 406 -23.77 25.32 -17.52
CA MET A 406 -24.16 26.51 -18.29
C MET A 406 -25.46 27.16 -17.81
N GLN A 407 -26.32 26.43 -17.07
CA GLN A 407 -27.56 26.93 -16.48
C GLN A 407 -27.39 27.44 -15.04
N SER A 408 -26.25 27.19 -14.40
CA SER A 408 -25.90 27.69 -13.07
C SER A 408 -25.34 29.12 -13.15
N ASP A 409 -24.94 29.69 -12.00
CA ASP A 409 -24.25 30.98 -11.94
C ASP A 409 -22.82 30.92 -12.49
N GLN A 410 -22.36 29.72 -12.91
CA GLN A 410 -21.05 29.44 -13.49
C GLN A 410 -19.88 29.83 -12.57
N THR A 411 -20.07 29.66 -11.27
CA THR A 411 -19.04 29.88 -10.26
C THR A 411 -18.20 28.61 -10.04
N GLU A 412 -17.01 28.75 -9.50
CA GLU A 412 -16.18 27.61 -9.09
C GLU A 412 -16.92 26.68 -8.12
N ASP A 413 -17.73 27.26 -7.19
CA ASP A 413 -18.53 26.50 -6.23
C ASP A 413 -19.63 25.67 -6.92
N ASP A 414 -20.30 26.21 -7.95
CA ASP A 414 -21.27 25.43 -8.74
C ASP A 414 -20.61 24.25 -9.44
N PHE A 415 -19.41 24.47 -9.99
CA PHE A 415 -18.64 23.39 -10.63
C PHE A 415 -18.26 22.32 -9.60
N ALA A 416 -17.80 22.72 -8.41
CA ALA A 416 -17.47 21.81 -7.32
C ALA A 416 -18.67 20.94 -6.89
N GLN A 417 -19.87 21.53 -6.80
CA GLN A 417 -21.10 20.78 -6.47
C GLN A 417 -21.45 19.76 -7.55
N LEU A 418 -21.29 20.13 -8.83
CA LEU A 418 -21.48 19.20 -9.94
C LEU A 418 -20.43 18.07 -9.92
N ALA A 419 -19.16 18.38 -9.60
CA ALA A 419 -18.11 17.38 -9.47
C ALA A 419 -18.43 16.38 -8.34
N ASN A 420 -18.84 16.86 -7.16
CA ASN A 420 -19.27 15.98 -6.06
C ASN A 420 -20.47 15.10 -6.44
N SER A 421 -21.35 15.58 -7.32
CA SER A 421 -22.58 14.87 -7.67
C SER A 421 -22.42 13.88 -8.82
N PHE A 422 -21.53 14.18 -9.78
CA PHE A 422 -21.48 13.46 -11.06
C PHE A 422 -20.12 12.87 -11.41
N SER A 423 -19.02 13.34 -10.81
CA SER A 423 -17.69 12.85 -11.16
C SER A 423 -17.47 11.40 -10.75
N GLN A 424 -16.95 10.60 -11.66
CA GLN A 424 -16.52 9.23 -11.45
C GLN A 424 -15.03 9.12 -11.12
N ASP A 425 -14.38 10.25 -10.86
CA ASP A 425 -13.01 10.28 -10.35
C ASP A 425 -13.00 10.20 -8.83
N SER A 426 -12.72 9.03 -8.28
CA SER A 426 -12.67 8.80 -6.84
C SER A 426 -11.55 9.58 -6.12
N GLY A 427 -10.56 10.10 -6.83
CA GLY A 427 -9.47 10.89 -6.27
C GLY A 427 -9.86 12.31 -5.89
N SER A 428 -10.92 12.85 -6.51
CA SER A 428 -11.29 14.25 -6.34
C SER A 428 -12.79 14.52 -6.18
N ASN A 429 -13.67 13.56 -6.46
CA ASN A 429 -15.12 13.76 -6.46
C ASN A 429 -15.70 14.19 -5.10
N THR A 430 -15.04 13.89 -3.98
CA THR A 430 -15.44 14.35 -2.63
C THR A 430 -14.88 15.72 -2.28
N LYS A 431 -13.94 16.24 -3.09
CA LYS A 431 -13.26 17.54 -2.93
C LYS A 431 -13.67 18.55 -4.01
N GLY A 432 -14.85 18.38 -4.59
CA GLY A 432 -15.33 19.24 -5.69
C GLY A 432 -14.51 19.11 -6.97
N GLY A 433 -13.91 17.95 -7.22
CA GLY A 433 -13.08 17.69 -8.39
C GLY A 433 -11.73 18.42 -8.40
N LEU A 434 -11.26 18.97 -7.27
CA LEU A 434 -10.06 19.81 -7.20
C LEU A 434 -8.77 18.99 -7.22
N TYR A 435 -7.86 19.41 -8.10
CA TYR A 435 -6.43 19.09 -8.07
C TYR A 435 -5.63 20.39 -8.03
N GLU A 436 -4.70 20.47 -7.10
CA GLU A 436 -3.77 21.58 -6.93
C GLU A 436 -2.36 21.16 -7.33
N HIS A 437 -1.50 22.13 -7.61
CA HIS A 437 -0.09 21.92 -7.96
C HIS A 437 0.13 20.93 -9.11
N ILE A 438 -0.80 20.86 -10.06
CA ILE A 438 -0.65 20.02 -11.24
C ILE A 438 0.60 20.46 -12.00
N TYR A 439 1.46 19.51 -12.34
CA TYR A 439 2.65 19.74 -13.13
C TYR A 439 2.52 19.11 -14.53
N LYS A 440 3.34 19.56 -15.47
CA LYS A 440 3.32 19.05 -16.85
C LYS A 440 3.57 17.55 -16.91
N GLY A 441 2.66 16.83 -17.58
CA GLY A 441 2.72 15.39 -17.74
C GLY A 441 2.18 14.57 -16.55
N GLN A 442 1.61 15.20 -15.53
CA GLN A 442 0.94 14.51 -14.43
C GLN A 442 -0.40 13.92 -14.84
N MET A 443 -1.16 14.66 -15.60
CA MET A 443 -2.48 14.27 -16.10
C MET A 443 -2.39 13.68 -17.52
N VAL A 444 -3.47 13.04 -17.97
CA VAL A 444 -3.56 12.59 -19.38
C VAL A 444 -3.31 13.75 -20.35
N GLN A 445 -2.77 13.44 -21.52
CA GLN A 445 -2.23 14.44 -22.44
C GLN A 445 -3.22 15.57 -22.76
N GLU A 446 -4.46 15.23 -23.06
CA GLU A 446 -5.49 16.21 -23.45
C GLU A 446 -5.88 17.14 -22.29
N PHE A 447 -5.88 16.61 -21.06
CA PHE A 447 -6.09 17.41 -19.86
C PHE A 447 -4.89 18.33 -19.60
N ASN A 448 -3.68 17.79 -19.73
CA ASN A 448 -2.44 18.55 -19.61
C ASN A 448 -2.41 19.72 -20.61
N ASP A 449 -2.69 19.44 -21.88
CA ASP A 449 -2.67 20.44 -22.95
C ASP A 449 -3.72 21.54 -22.72
N PHE A 450 -4.90 21.18 -22.20
CA PHE A 450 -5.90 22.15 -21.81
C PHE A 450 -5.40 23.07 -20.70
N CYS A 451 -4.85 22.51 -19.62
CA CYS A 451 -4.46 23.29 -18.45
C CYS A 451 -3.21 24.14 -18.66
N PHE A 452 -2.26 23.67 -19.49
CA PHE A 452 -0.99 24.38 -19.76
C PHE A 452 -1.01 25.22 -21.04
N ASP A 453 -2.17 25.41 -21.67
CA ASP A 453 -2.31 26.38 -22.75
C ASP A 453 -2.06 27.80 -22.19
N PRO A 454 -1.05 28.55 -22.72
CA PRO A 454 -0.72 29.87 -22.22
C PRO A 454 -1.83 30.92 -22.39
N ALA A 455 -2.86 30.63 -23.19
CA ALA A 455 -4.03 31.48 -23.35
C ALA A 455 -5.08 31.27 -22.25
N ARG A 456 -4.95 30.23 -21.42
CA ARG A 456 -5.93 29.85 -20.42
C ARG A 456 -6.05 30.88 -19.29
N LYS A 457 -7.27 31.14 -18.86
CA LYS A 457 -7.59 32.08 -17.79
C LYS A 457 -8.43 31.40 -16.71
N PRO A 458 -8.30 31.84 -15.43
CA PRO A 458 -9.19 31.37 -14.38
C PRO A 458 -10.66 31.50 -14.77
N GLY A 459 -11.42 30.44 -14.56
CA GLY A 459 -12.83 30.32 -14.96
C GLY A 459 -13.06 29.71 -16.34
N ASP A 460 -12.02 29.50 -17.14
CA ASP A 460 -12.16 28.79 -18.43
C ASP A 460 -12.58 27.34 -18.21
N VAL A 461 -13.60 26.90 -18.96
CA VAL A 461 -14.08 25.51 -18.94
C VAL A 461 -13.91 24.88 -20.31
N GLY A 462 -13.45 23.65 -20.33
CA GLY A 462 -13.31 22.87 -21.57
C GLY A 462 -13.59 21.39 -21.36
N MET A 463 -13.96 20.73 -22.44
CA MET A 463 -14.18 19.30 -22.46
C MET A 463 -13.05 18.63 -23.22
N VAL A 464 -12.42 17.64 -22.60
CA VAL A 464 -11.37 16.83 -23.21
C VAL A 464 -11.75 15.34 -23.16
N PHE A 465 -11.32 14.60 -24.17
CA PHE A 465 -11.58 13.17 -24.29
C PHE A 465 -10.27 12.41 -24.13
N ASN A 466 -10.27 11.41 -23.28
CA ASN A 466 -9.14 10.49 -23.12
C ASN A 466 -9.54 9.07 -23.49
N GLU A 467 -8.66 8.40 -24.22
CA GLU A 467 -8.74 6.97 -24.51
C GLU A 467 -7.35 6.35 -24.27
N SER A 468 -7.25 5.54 -23.25
CA SER A 468 -6.01 4.85 -22.85
C SER A 468 -6.32 3.41 -22.46
N ASP A 469 -5.28 2.59 -22.27
CA ASP A 469 -5.40 1.20 -21.80
C ASP A 469 -6.05 1.08 -20.42
N SER A 470 -6.03 2.16 -19.62
CA SER A 470 -6.57 2.15 -18.26
C SER A 470 -8.04 2.57 -18.18
N TYR A 471 -8.48 3.48 -19.04
CA TYR A 471 -9.88 3.91 -19.15
C TYR A 471 -10.12 4.76 -20.39
N CYS A 472 -11.38 4.82 -20.79
CA CYS A 472 -11.88 5.73 -21.82
C CYS A 472 -12.94 6.63 -21.19
N GLY A 473 -12.91 7.94 -21.47
CA GLY A 473 -13.91 8.86 -20.90
C GLY A 473 -13.70 10.32 -21.27
N TYR A 474 -14.64 11.13 -20.80
CA TYR A 474 -14.65 12.58 -20.99
C TYR A 474 -14.38 13.28 -19.67
N HIS A 475 -13.52 14.30 -19.70
CA HIS A 475 -13.32 15.23 -18.61
C HIS A 475 -13.92 16.58 -18.98
N LEU A 476 -14.77 17.12 -18.13
CA LEU A 476 -15.08 18.53 -18.10
C LEU A 476 -14.11 19.18 -17.13
N VAL A 477 -13.30 20.14 -17.57
CA VAL A 477 -12.21 20.74 -16.80
C VAL A 477 -12.50 22.22 -16.61
N TYR A 478 -12.45 22.68 -15.36
CA TYR A 478 -12.52 24.08 -14.95
C TYR A 478 -11.12 24.52 -14.50
N PHE A 479 -10.54 25.50 -15.19
CA PHE A 479 -9.23 26.02 -14.84
C PHE A 479 -9.34 27.01 -13.66
N VAL A 480 -8.78 26.65 -12.51
CA VAL A 480 -8.80 27.48 -11.30
C VAL A 480 -7.75 28.58 -11.38
N GLY A 481 -6.53 28.26 -11.82
CA GLY A 481 -5.46 29.24 -11.95
C GLY A 481 -4.07 28.64 -11.98
N GLN A 482 -3.08 29.53 -12.03
CA GLN A 482 -1.66 29.16 -11.90
C GLN A 482 -1.23 29.24 -10.44
N GLY A 483 -0.38 28.29 -10.03
CA GLY A 483 0.29 28.26 -8.75
C GLY A 483 1.73 28.79 -8.84
N GLU A 484 2.56 28.39 -7.89
CA GLU A 484 4.01 28.64 -7.87
C GLU A 484 4.74 27.93 -9.01
N ARG A 485 6.00 28.28 -9.22
CA ARG A 485 6.84 27.54 -10.18
C ARG A 485 7.03 26.10 -9.68
N TYR A 486 7.01 25.14 -10.61
CA TYR A 486 7.13 23.74 -10.22
C TYR A 486 8.47 23.41 -9.54
N CYS A 487 9.56 24.06 -9.95
CA CYS A 487 10.86 23.92 -9.28
C CYS A 487 10.82 24.42 -7.82
N ASP A 488 10.07 25.50 -7.53
CA ASP A 488 9.91 26.02 -6.16
C ASP A 488 9.05 25.07 -5.32
N TYR A 489 7.96 24.54 -5.90
CA TYR A 489 7.14 23.52 -5.26
C TYR A 489 7.96 22.28 -4.88
N LEU A 490 8.82 21.79 -5.78
CA LEU A 490 9.69 20.63 -5.50
C LEU A 490 10.67 20.92 -4.35
N ALA A 491 11.26 22.13 -4.32
CA ALA A 491 12.19 22.52 -3.27
C ALA A 491 11.46 22.71 -1.90
N ASP A 492 10.27 23.32 -1.90
CA ASP A 492 9.43 23.42 -0.70
C ASP A 492 9.06 22.04 -0.14
N GLN A 493 8.62 21.12 -1.01
CA GLN A 493 8.28 19.75 -0.59
C GLN A 493 9.50 19.00 -0.02
N ALA A 494 10.69 19.21 -0.59
CA ALA A 494 11.91 18.58 -0.09
C ALA A 494 12.32 19.13 1.29
N LEU A 495 12.22 20.44 1.50
CA LEU A 495 12.45 21.05 2.81
C LEU A 495 11.45 20.55 3.85
N ARG A 496 10.15 20.48 3.52
CA ARG A 496 9.11 19.93 4.39
C ARG A 496 9.40 18.48 4.77
N SER A 497 9.76 17.66 3.78
CA SER A 497 10.08 16.26 4.01
C SER A 497 11.28 16.10 4.94
N ALA A 498 12.34 16.88 4.74
CA ALA A 498 13.54 16.83 5.59
C ALA A 498 13.23 17.25 7.05
N ASP A 499 12.48 18.33 7.25
CA ASP A 499 12.11 18.77 8.60
C ASP A 499 11.09 17.81 9.25
N PHE A 500 10.20 17.21 8.47
CA PHE A 500 9.27 16.20 8.96
C PHE A 500 10.00 14.93 9.37
N GLU A 501 10.92 14.41 8.57
CA GLU A 501 11.77 13.25 8.91
C GLU A 501 12.59 13.52 10.19
N LYS A 502 13.14 14.73 10.31
CA LYS A 502 13.86 15.14 11.51
C LYS A 502 12.95 15.18 12.75
N TRP A 503 11.75 15.69 12.62
CA TRP A 503 10.76 15.67 13.69
C TRP A 503 10.37 14.23 14.02
N GLU A 504 10.05 13.40 13.03
CA GLU A 504 9.63 12.02 13.19
C GLU A 504 10.72 11.18 13.89
N SER A 505 12.00 11.41 13.54
CA SER A 505 13.15 10.68 14.11
C SER A 505 13.28 10.80 15.63
N THR A 506 12.67 11.82 16.26
CA THR A 506 12.72 12.05 17.70
C THR A 506 11.35 12.03 18.37
N PHE A 507 10.27 12.17 17.61
CA PHE A 507 8.92 12.29 18.16
C PHE A 507 8.47 11.03 18.91
N PHE A 508 8.94 9.87 18.50
CA PHE A 508 8.56 8.59 19.10
C PHE A 508 9.51 8.08 20.18
N ASP A 509 10.64 8.74 20.47
CA ASP A 509 11.70 8.27 21.39
C ASP A 509 11.20 7.99 22.80
N ASP A 510 10.27 8.79 23.30
CA ASP A 510 9.70 8.65 24.64
C ASP A 510 8.56 7.62 24.70
N TRP A 511 8.21 7.00 23.57
CA TRP A 511 7.09 6.07 23.47
C TRP A 511 7.55 4.63 23.36
N SER A 512 6.92 3.77 24.14
CA SER A 512 7.21 2.34 24.13
C SER A 512 5.96 1.52 24.41
N ALA A 513 5.98 0.28 23.97
CA ALA A 513 4.92 -0.68 24.22
C ALA A 513 5.32 -1.69 25.30
N THR A 514 4.39 -2.01 26.20
CA THR A 514 4.52 -3.10 27.16
C THR A 514 3.56 -4.22 26.80
N GLU A 515 4.09 -5.42 26.58
CA GLU A 515 3.27 -6.60 26.33
C GLU A 515 2.54 -7.05 27.59
N LEU A 516 1.27 -7.41 27.40
CA LEU A 516 0.39 -7.91 28.47
C LEU A 516 -0.05 -9.36 28.16
N ASN A 517 -0.72 -9.97 29.14
CA ASN A 517 -1.11 -11.40 29.06
C ASN A 517 -1.97 -11.78 27.84
N GLY A 518 -2.59 -10.83 27.18
CA GLY A 518 -3.35 -11.04 25.95
C GLY A 518 -2.51 -11.27 24.70
N MET A 519 -1.20 -10.90 24.72
CA MET A 519 -0.31 -11.01 23.56
C MET A 519 -0.17 -12.45 23.06
N LYS A 520 -0.21 -13.43 23.91
CA LYS A 520 -0.19 -14.87 23.54
C LYS A 520 -1.39 -15.35 22.71
N TYR A 521 -2.38 -14.50 22.48
CA TYR A 521 -3.55 -14.78 21.64
C TYR A 521 -3.55 -13.95 20.34
N VAL A 522 -2.42 -13.33 20.04
CA VAL A 522 -2.16 -12.57 18.81
C VAL A 522 -1.39 -13.46 17.82
N GLY A 523 -1.84 -13.47 16.55
CA GLY A 523 -1.27 -14.30 15.49
C GLY A 523 -2.28 -15.29 14.88
#